data_9b76849d10755c0fa449a99a00c632c5
#
_entry.id   9b76849d10755c0fa449a99a00c632c5
#
_cell.length_a   1.000
_cell.length_b   1.000
_cell.length_c   1.000
_cell.angle_alpha   90.00
_cell.angle_beta   90.00
_cell.angle_gamma   90.00
#
_symmetry.space_group_name_H-M   'P 1'
#
loop_
_entity.id
_entity.type
_entity.pdbx_description
1 polymer ?
#
loop_
_entity_poly.entity_id
_entity_poly.type
_entity_poly.pdbx_seq_one_letter_code
_entity_poly.pdbx_strand_id
1 'polypeptide(L)'
;MKKKIKEYLLKIILIIPIAYFSLLFIIFIFQRNLLYEPKENNYFGDELKVKIEKVKIKTSDNFELLGWFHEKDLSNFKTLVFFHGNAGTLENRIHKINHFKDMNINFLIISWRGFSGNLGKPSEKGL
;
A
#
# COMPACT_ATOMS: atom_id res chain seq x y z
N MET A 1 52.62 3.01 23.07
CA MET A 1 51.88 2.42 21.92
C MET A 1 50.65 1.62 22.39
N LYS A 2 50.77 0.64 23.26
CA LYS A 2 49.66 -0.23 23.75
C LYS A 2 48.47 0.54 24.38
N LYS A 3 48.70 1.62 25.14
CA LYS A 3 47.65 2.43 25.79
C LYS A 3 46.75 3.14 24.75
N LYS A 4 47.33 3.73 23.72
CA LYS A 4 46.55 4.39 22.61
C LYS A 4 45.71 3.38 21.86
N ILE A 5 46.25 2.20 21.54
CA ILE A 5 45.51 1.13 20.87
C ILE A 5 44.28 0.72 21.71
N LYS A 6 44.44 0.53 23.02
CA LYS A 6 43.34 0.20 23.92
C LYS A 6 42.26 1.27 23.95
N GLU A 7 42.63 2.56 23.93
CA GLU A 7 41.68 3.67 23.89
C GLU A 7 40.90 3.71 22.55
N TYR A 8 41.57 3.44 21.42
CA TYR A 8 40.89 3.35 20.11
C TYR A 8 39.94 2.15 20.04
N LEU A 9 40.36 1.00 20.54
CA LEU A 9 39.48 -0.19 20.59
C LEU A 9 38.24 0.07 21.44
N LEU A 10 38.42 0.71 22.61
CA LEU A 10 37.29 1.04 23.48
C LEU A 10 36.30 2.00 22.78
N LYS A 11 36.81 3.01 22.07
CA LYS A 11 35.96 3.91 21.29
C LYS A 11 35.18 3.18 20.19
N ILE A 12 35.82 2.28 19.48
CA ILE A 12 35.18 1.48 18.43
C ILE A 12 34.06 0.60 19.04
N ILE A 13 34.35 -0.08 20.16
CA ILE A 13 33.39 -0.93 20.87
C ILE A 13 32.15 -0.14 21.32
N LEU A 14 32.30 1.16 21.63
CA LEU A 14 31.19 2.00 22.04
C LEU A 14 30.45 2.61 20.81
N ILE A 15 31.19 3.06 19.79
CA ILE A 15 30.61 3.74 18.63
C ILE A 15 29.76 2.78 17.78
N ILE A 16 30.22 1.55 17.57
CA ILE A 16 29.48 0.58 16.71
C ILE A 16 28.07 0.29 17.24
N PRO A 17 27.87 -0.08 18.51
CA PRO A 17 26.53 -0.26 19.05
C PRO A 17 25.67 0.99 18.99
N ILE A 18 26.24 2.16 19.30
CA ILE A 18 25.50 3.42 19.23
C ILE A 18 25.03 3.69 17.80
N ALA A 19 25.89 3.55 16.83
CA ALA A 19 25.54 3.74 15.41
C ALA A 19 24.46 2.73 14.95
N TYR A 20 24.59 1.47 15.37
CA TYR A 20 23.62 0.42 15.06
C TYR A 20 22.24 0.72 15.64
N PHE A 21 22.16 1.04 16.93
CA PHE A 21 20.87 1.34 17.56
C PHE A 21 20.27 2.66 17.05
N SER A 22 21.11 3.66 16.73
CA SER A 22 20.64 4.89 16.07
C SER A 22 20.04 4.61 14.72
N LEU A 23 20.66 3.75 13.91
CA LEU A 23 20.12 3.34 12.62
C LEU A 23 18.78 2.60 12.77
N LEU A 24 18.70 1.64 13.69
CA LEU A 24 17.43 0.94 13.97
C LEU A 24 16.34 1.90 14.42
N PHE A 25 16.67 2.88 15.25
CA PHE A 25 15.72 3.89 15.70
C PHE A 25 15.21 4.77 14.55
N ILE A 26 16.09 5.18 13.64
CA ILE A 26 15.73 5.92 12.44
C ILE A 26 14.79 5.07 11.56
N ILE A 27 15.15 3.82 11.29
CA ILE A 27 14.31 2.90 10.51
C ILE A 27 12.95 2.74 11.18
N PHE A 28 12.89 2.55 12.51
CA PHE A 28 11.65 2.42 13.26
C PHE A 28 10.73 3.64 13.11
N ILE A 29 11.29 4.85 13.15
CA ILE A 29 10.51 6.08 12.97
C ILE A 29 9.99 6.19 11.54
N PHE A 30 10.81 5.90 10.54
CA PHE A 30 10.50 6.11 9.14
C PHE A 30 9.95 4.86 8.43
N GLN A 31 9.78 3.72 9.12
CA GLN A 31 9.39 2.44 8.51
C GLN A 31 8.13 2.53 7.64
N ARG A 32 7.13 3.31 8.06
CA ARG A 32 5.90 3.47 7.26
C ARG A 32 6.15 4.21 5.96
N ASN A 33 6.97 5.26 5.99
CA ASN A 33 7.32 6.01 4.78
C ASN A 33 8.21 5.19 3.83
N LEU A 34 9.00 4.27 4.39
CA LEU A 34 9.81 3.34 3.60
C LEU A 34 9.00 2.20 3.02
N LEU A 35 7.95 1.77 3.73
CA LEU A 35 7.13 0.62 3.34
C LEU A 35 6.01 0.99 2.38
N TYR A 36 5.33 2.11 2.62
CA TYR A 36 4.16 2.52 1.85
C TYR A 36 4.51 3.66 0.90
N GLU A 37 4.14 3.49 -0.37
CA GLU A 37 4.29 4.49 -1.42
C GLU A 37 2.90 4.87 -1.96
N PRO A 38 2.11 5.65 -1.20
CA PRO A 38 0.80 6.08 -1.63
C PRO A 38 0.92 7.12 -2.75
N LYS A 39 0.03 7.02 -3.75
CA LYS A 39 -0.09 7.98 -4.86
C LYS A 39 -1.55 8.34 -5.08
N GLU A 40 -1.80 9.51 -5.62
CA GLU A 40 -3.11 9.92 -6.09
C GLU A 40 -3.47 9.18 -7.38
N ASN A 41 -4.76 8.98 -7.58
CA ASN A 41 -5.27 8.32 -8.77
C ASN A 41 -5.72 9.39 -9.79
N ASN A 42 -5.01 9.48 -10.89
CA ASN A 42 -5.27 10.45 -11.96
C ASN A 42 -5.94 9.81 -13.20
N TYR A 43 -6.49 8.61 -13.04
CA TYR A 43 -7.06 7.86 -14.14
C TYR A 43 -8.47 8.33 -14.53
N PHE A 44 -8.69 8.55 -15.82
CA PHE A 44 -9.93 9.05 -16.38
C PHE A 44 -10.80 7.99 -17.10
N GLY A 45 -10.34 6.76 -17.21
CA GLY A 45 -11.17 5.65 -17.70
C GLY A 45 -10.76 5.06 -19.07
N ASP A 46 -9.84 5.67 -19.80
CA ASP A 46 -9.59 5.40 -21.22
C ASP A 46 -8.97 4.03 -21.51
N GLU A 47 -8.22 3.46 -20.57
CA GLU A 47 -7.53 2.18 -20.75
C GLU A 47 -8.34 0.96 -20.28
N LEU A 48 -9.44 1.17 -19.58
CA LEU A 48 -10.31 0.10 -19.12
C LEU A 48 -11.12 -0.50 -20.27
N LYS A 49 -11.03 -1.80 -20.43
CA LYS A 49 -11.76 -2.59 -21.43
C LYS A 49 -13.08 -3.17 -20.87
N VAL A 50 -13.42 -2.79 -19.65
CA VAL A 50 -14.64 -3.20 -18.94
C VAL A 50 -15.28 -1.98 -18.32
N LYS A 51 -16.61 -1.98 -18.23
CA LYS A 51 -17.33 -0.95 -17.49
C LYS A 51 -17.11 -1.15 -16.00
N ILE A 52 -16.69 -0.10 -15.31
CA ILE A 52 -16.58 -0.07 -13.85
C ILE A 52 -17.52 0.95 -13.25
N GLU A 53 -17.94 0.68 -12.02
CA GLU A 53 -18.61 1.61 -11.13
C GLU A 53 -17.64 2.00 -10.01
N LYS A 54 -17.54 3.31 -9.73
CA LYS A 54 -16.80 3.81 -8.57
C LYS A 54 -17.68 3.66 -7.33
N VAL A 55 -17.26 2.84 -6.39
CA VAL A 55 -17.97 2.60 -5.14
C VAL A 55 -17.21 3.18 -3.97
N LYS A 56 -17.95 3.60 -2.95
CA LYS A 56 -17.41 4.06 -1.67
C LYS A 56 -17.72 3.04 -0.60
N ILE A 57 -16.70 2.56 0.08
CA ILE A 57 -16.80 1.57 1.13
C ILE A 57 -16.53 2.25 2.46
N LYS A 58 -17.55 2.32 3.31
CA LYS A 58 -17.42 2.91 4.64
C LYS A 58 -16.79 1.92 5.61
N THR A 59 -15.71 2.33 6.25
CA THR A 59 -15.03 1.55 7.29
C THR A 59 -15.68 1.77 8.67
N SER A 60 -15.41 0.88 9.63
CA SER A 60 -15.94 0.95 10.99
C SER A 60 -15.54 2.22 11.74
N ASP A 61 -14.43 2.84 11.39
CA ASP A 61 -13.92 4.08 11.95
C ASP A 61 -14.20 5.31 11.05
N ASN A 62 -15.25 5.22 10.21
CA ASN A 62 -15.83 6.30 9.41
C ASN A 62 -14.96 6.86 8.28
N PHE A 63 -13.93 6.15 7.80
CA PHE A 63 -13.32 6.48 6.53
C PHE A 63 -14.15 5.96 5.37
N GLU A 64 -14.07 6.64 4.23
CA GLU A 64 -14.58 6.14 2.95
C GLU A 64 -13.41 5.72 2.08
N LEU A 65 -13.42 4.47 1.62
CA LEU A 65 -12.42 3.94 0.70
C LEU A 65 -13.00 3.86 -0.70
N LEU A 66 -12.24 4.33 -1.67
CA LEU A 66 -12.56 4.18 -3.09
C LEU A 66 -12.37 2.72 -3.50
N GLY A 67 -13.36 2.17 -4.15
CA GLY A 67 -13.30 0.91 -4.88
C GLY A 67 -13.75 1.07 -6.33
N TRP A 68 -13.30 0.16 -7.17
CA TRP A 68 -13.79 -0.01 -8.54
C TRP A 68 -14.48 -1.36 -8.63
N PHE A 69 -15.76 -1.33 -8.95
CA PHE A 69 -16.59 -2.50 -9.08
C PHE A 69 -16.96 -2.76 -10.54
N HIS A 70 -16.78 -3.99 -10.99
CA HIS A 70 -17.28 -4.49 -12.24
C HIS A 70 -18.34 -5.55 -11.99
N GLU A 71 -19.57 -5.20 -12.29
CA GLU A 71 -20.68 -6.13 -12.31
C GLU A 71 -20.80 -6.78 -13.69
N LYS A 72 -20.77 -8.09 -13.75
CA LYS A 72 -21.04 -8.87 -14.93
C LYS A 72 -22.38 -9.62 -14.78
N ASP A 73 -22.57 -10.28 -13.67
CA ASP A 73 -23.83 -10.94 -13.30
C ASP A 73 -23.78 -11.35 -11.81
N LEU A 74 -24.48 -10.58 -10.96
CA LEU A 74 -24.50 -10.86 -9.51
C LEU A 74 -25.30 -12.09 -9.15
N SER A 75 -26.23 -12.53 -10.01
CA SER A 75 -27.08 -13.70 -9.74
C SER A 75 -26.36 -15.01 -9.99
N ASN A 76 -25.47 -15.04 -10.97
CA ASN A 76 -24.84 -16.28 -11.44
C ASN A 76 -23.33 -16.36 -11.15
N PHE A 77 -22.65 -15.21 -10.98
CA PHE A 77 -21.20 -15.19 -10.84
C PHE A 77 -20.77 -14.74 -9.45
N LYS A 78 -19.71 -15.34 -8.95
CA LYS A 78 -19.07 -14.93 -7.68
C LYS A 78 -18.34 -13.60 -7.86
N THR A 79 -18.21 -12.86 -6.77
CA THR A 79 -17.44 -11.63 -6.75
C THR A 79 -16.04 -11.89 -6.20
N LEU A 80 -15.02 -11.60 -7.00
CA LEU A 80 -13.64 -11.56 -6.58
C LEU A 80 -13.33 -10.20 -5.95
N VAL A 81 -12.90 -10.19 -4.69
CA VAL A 81 -12.41 -8.98 -4.03
C VAL A 81 -10.90 -8.96 -4.10
N PHE A 82 -10.34 -7.90 -4.65
CA PHE A 82 -8.90 -7.74 -4.82
C PHE A 82 -8.39 -6.55 -4.01
N PHE A 83 -7.38 -6.80 -3.21
CA PHE A 83 -6.66 -5.79 -2.45
C PHE A 83 -5.27 -5.58 -3.06
N HIS A 84 -4.92 -4.32 -3.35
CA HIS A 84 -3.60 -4.02 -3.90
C HIS A 84 -2.51 -4.02 -2.82
N GLY A 85 -1.25 -4.07 -3.24
CA GLY A 85 -0.09 -4.04 -2.34
C GLY A 85 0.20 -2.63 -1.77
N ASN A 86 1.41 -2.45 -1.29
CA ASN A 86 1.87 -1.27 -0.54
C ASN A 86 2.33 -0.08 -1.40
N ALA A 87 2.16 -0.14 -2.72
CA ALA A 87 2.56 0.94 -3.62
C ALA A 87 1.54 1.15 -4.75
N GLY A 88 1.52 2.36 -5.32
CA GLY A 88 0.75 2.72 -6.50
C GLY A 88 -0.71 3.08 -6.20
N THR A 89 -1.58 2.91 -7.22
CA THR A 89 -2.99 3.33 -7.23
C THR A 89 -3.87 2.26 -7.87
N LEU A 90 -5.18 2.46 -7.87
CA LEU A 90 -6.12 1.64 -8.67
C LEU A 90 -5.78 1.68 -10.16
N GLU A 91 -5.36 2.84 -10.67
CA GLU A 91 -4.90 3.02 -12.05
C GLU A 91 -3.80 2.02 -12.44
N ASN A 92 -2.84 1.79 -11.56
CA ASN A 92 -1.77 0.83 -11.80
C ASN A 92 -2.27 -0.64 -11.87
N ARG A 93 -3.55 -0.88 -11.60
CA ARG A 93 -4.18 -2.22 -11.62
C ARG A 93 -5.07 -2.46 -12.83
N ILE A 94 -5.15 -1.50 -13.77
CA ILE A 94 -5.97 -1.60 -15.00
C ILE A 94 -5.64 -2.87 -15.79
N HIS A 95 -4.38 -3.24 -15.89
CA HIS A 95 -3.97 -4.46 -16.58
C HIS A 95 -4.57 -5.73 -15.96
N LYS A 96 -4.70 -5.79 -14.62
CA LYS A 96 -5.33 -6.92 -13.93
C LYS A 96 -6.83 -6.93 -14.16
N ILE A 97 -7.47 -5.78 -14.10
CA ILE A 97 -8.90 -5.62 -14.36
C ILE A 97 -9.22 -6.09 -15.79
N ASN A 98 -8.45 -5.64 -16.76
CA ASN A 98 -8.62 -6.04 -18.15
C ASN A 98 -8.38 -7.54 -18.38
N HIS A 99 -7.54 -8.18 -17.55
CA HIS A 99 -7.34 -9.63 -17.60
C HIS A 99 -8.57 -10.41 -17.13
N PHE A 100 -9.34 -9.88 -16.18
CA PHE A 100 -10.55 -10.53 -15.66
C PHE A 100 -11.79 -10.37 -16.58
N LYS A 101 -11.71 -9.52 -17.61
CA LYS A 101 -12.86 -9.20 -18.49
C LYS A 101 -13.56 -10.42 -19.09
N ASP A 102 -12.80 -11.45 -19.44
CA ASP A 102 -13.31 -12.67 -20.09
C ASP A 102 -13.73 -13.77 -19.10
N MET A 103 -13.49 -13.56 -17.81
CA MET A 103 -13.85 -14.50 -16.78
C MET A 103 -15.31 -14.34 -16.35
N ASN A 104 -15.95 -15.45 -15.93
CA ASN A 104 -17.30 -15.45 -15.38
C ASN A 104 -17.29 -15.06 -13.89
N ILE A 105 -16.86 -13.84 -13.61
CA ILE A 105 -16.78 -13.26 -12.28
C ILE A 105 -17.22 -11.80 -12.29
N ASN A 106 -17.78 -11.36 -11.19
CA ASN A 106 -17.76 -9.94 -10.83
C ASN A 106 -16.46 -9.64 -10.10
N PHE A 107 -16.00 -8.41 -10.09
CA PHE A 107 -14.84 -8.10 -9.25
C PHE A 107 -14.94 -6.73 -8.59
N LEU A 108 -14.33 -6.61 -7.44
CA LEU A 108 -14.20 -5.38 -6.66
C LEU A 108 -12.72 -5.19 -6.31
N ILE A 109 -12.16 -4.09 -6.73
CA ILE A 109 -10.83 -3.65 -6.29
C ILE A 109 -11.00 -2.51 -5.31
N ILE A 110 -10.36 -2.61 -4.13
CA ILE A 110 -10.44 -1.61 -3.07
C ILE A 110 -9.08 -0.95 -2.90
N SER A 111 -9.08 0.38 -2.77
CA SER A 111 -7.88 1.13 -2.45
C SER A 111 -7.80 1.42 -0.95
N TRP A 112 -6.59 1.29 -0.40
CA TRP A 112 -6.32 1.54 1.02
C TRP A 112 -6.35 3.02 1.39
N ARG A 113 -6.37 3.31 2.69
CA ARG A 113 -6.20 4.67 3.24
C ARG A 113 -4.91 5.30 2.73
N GLY A 114 -4.98 6.56 2.33
CA GLY A 114 -3.86 7.33 1.79
C GLY A 114 -3.51 6.99 0.34
N PHE A 115 -4.10 5.94 -0.26
CA PHE A 115 -3.88 5.57 -1.65
C PHE A 115 -5.04 6.04 -2.54
N SER A 116 -4.76 6.30 -3.81
CA SER A 116 -5.77 6.67 -4.83
C SER A 116 -6.65 7.86 -4.46
N GLY A 117 -6.15 8.79 -3.65
CA GLY A 117 -6.89 9.94 -3.15
C GLY A 117 -7.75 9.67 -1.91
N ASN A 118 -7.73 8.47 -1.34
CA ASN A 118 -8.39 8.19 -0.08
C ASN A 118 -7.77 8.96 1.08
N LEU A 119 -8.60 9.47 1.97
CA LEU A 119 -8.14 10.13 3.19
C LEU A 119 -7.42 9.18 4.14
N GLY A 120 -6.65 9.76 5.06
CA GLY A 120 -5.90 9.02 6.06
C GLY A 120 -4.49 8.68 5.63
N LYS A 121 -3.83 7.84 6.43
CA LYS A 121 -2.46 7.35 6.17
C LYS A 121 -2.43 5.83 6.22
N PRO A 122 -1.60 5.19 5.39
CA PRO A 122 -1.41 3.74 5.48
C PRO A 122 -0.87 3.35 6.85
N SER A 123 -1.42 2.30 7.41
CA SER A 123 -0.97 1.74 8.69
C SER A 123 -1.51 0.32 8.86
N GLU A 124 -0.88 -0.46 9.71
CA GLU A 124 -1.29 -1.83 10.02
C GLU A 124 -2.72 -1.89 10.61
N LYS A 125 -3.15 -0.83 11.28
CA LYS A 125 -4.51 -0.72 11.84
C LYS A 125 -5.54 -0.35 10.78
N GLY A 126 -5.13 0.23 9.67
CA GLY A 126 -6.01 0.75 8.63
C GLY A 126 -6.09 -0.13 7.39
N LEU A 127 -5.45 -1.30 7.42
CA LEU A 127 -5.49 -2.30 6.35
C LEU A 127 -6.62 -3.29 6.52
#